data_c29632e67e7f93329af542926a5eaa9f
#
_entry.id   c29632e67e7f93329af542926a5eaa9f
#
_cell.length_a   1.000
_cell.length_b   1.000
_cell.length_c   1.000
_cell.angle_alpha   90.00
_cell.angle_beta   90.00
_cell.angle_gamma   90.00
#
_symmetry.space_group_name_H-M   'P 1'
#
loop_
_entity.id
_entity.type
_entity.pdbx_description
1 polymer ?
#
loop_
_entity_poly.entity_id
_entity_poly.type
_entity_poly.pdbx_seq_one_letter_code
_entity_poly.pdbx_strand_id
1 'polypeptide(L)'
;ASCLVGSEMCIRDRSFLISAPLFLGFAAPLGNWVAKGMTSGFAWLFTHAGPFAGALFCGIIPLTIIFGIKGWSAVELQNLEVLGHDYMLPNFFYSNLAVSGAVLAWALKQKPSEQRSAAISTGLVCILGITEPALYGIALPEKKPLYAAMAGGAIAGASAMLMGVVTYAFSMPGITSIATYVDGGNNFFKLLIVMAIAWISGFVISFVMNKKEQ
;
A
#
# COMPACT_ATOMS: atom_id res chain seq x y z
N ALA A 1 30.29 -19.89 29.59
CA ALA A 1 29.24 -19.74 28.56
C ALA A 1 27.87 -19.35 29.17
N SER A 2 27.50 -19.92 30.32
CA SER A 2 26.20 -19.60 30.97
C SER A 2 26.11 -18.15 31.52
N CYS A 3 27.22 -17.51 31.87
CA CYS A 3 27.23 -16.11 32.31
C CYS A 3 27.01 -15.10 31.16
N LEU A 4 27.46 -15.41 29.95
CA LEU A 4 27.30 -14.53 28.78
C LEU A 4 25.85 -14.50 28.30
N VAL A 5 25.18 -15.67 28.27
CA VAL A 5 23.75 -15.76 27.88
C VAL A 5 22.87 -15.07 28.94
N GLY A 6 23.18 -15.17 30.21
CA GLY A 6 22.47 -14.47 31.29
C GLY A 6 22.64 -12.94 31.23
N SER A 7 23.82 -12.43 30.82
CA SER A 7 24.08 -11.00 30.72
C SER A 7 23.36 -10.36 29.53
N GLU A 8 23.29 -11.03 28.38
CA GLU A 8 22.57 -10.54 27.20
C GLU A 8 21.05 -10.50 27.42
N MET A 9 20.49 -11.53 28.08
CA MET A 9 19.08 -11.50 28.49
C MET A 9 18.81 -10.35 29.47
N CYS A 10 19.69 -10.15 30.45
CA CYS A 10 19.54 -9.11 31.47
C CYS A 10 19.62 -7.69 30.85
N ILE A 11 20.50 -7.48 29.86
CA ILE A 11 20.61 -6.20 29.13
C ILE A 11 19.37 -5.95 28.30
N ARG A 12 18.87 -6.97 27.60
CA ARG A 12 17.66 -6.88 26.79
C ARG A 12 16.42 -6.61 27.64
N ASP A 13 16.29 -7.29 28.78
CA ASP A 13 15.17 -7.09 29.71
C ASP A 13 15.18 -5.71 30.34
N ARG A 14 16.40 -5.22 30.76
CA ARG A 14 16.56 -3.86 31.26
C ARG A 14 16.27 -2.80 30.24
N SER A 15 16.72 -3.00 28.99
CA SER A 15 16.41 -2.08 27.87
C SER A 15 14.91 -2.04 27.61
N PHE A 16 14.24 -3.18 27.65
CA PHE A 16 12.79 -3.26 27.48
C PHE A 16 12.03 -2.60 28.63
N LEU A 17 12.44 -2.83 29.89
CA LEU A 17 11.82 -2.21 31.06
C LEU A 17 11.94 -0.68 31.10
N ILE A 18 12.99 -0.12 30.51
CA ILE A 18 13.18 1.33 30.43
C ILE A 18 12.49 1.89 29.18
N SER A 19 12.62 1.20 28.04
CA SER A 19 12.05 1.68 26.78
C SER A 19 10.52 1.59 26.73
N ALA A 20 9.91 0.57 27.34
CA ALA A 20 8.47 0.39 27.34
C ALA A 20 7.69 1.53 28.03
N PRO A 21 8.04 1.97 29.28
CA PRO A 21 7.39 3.13 29.88
C PRO A 21 7.62 4.44 29.11
N LEU A 22 8.84 4.65 28.59
CA LEU A 22 9.14 5.80 27.74
C LEU A 22 8.32 5.80 26.45
N PHE A 23 8.20 4.66 25.81
CA PHE A 23 7.39 4.51 24.61
C PHE A 23 5.89 4.74 24.90
N LEU A 24 5.37 4.11 25.95
CA LEU A 24 3.96 4.25 26.33
C LEU A 24 3.63 5.64 26.86
N GLY A 25 4.54 6.28 27.59
CA GLY A 25 4.34 7.60 28.21
C GLY A 25 4.52 8.78 27.24
N PHE A 26 5.38 8.66 26.24
CA PHE A 26 5.71 9.76 25.33
C PHE A 26 5.44 9.43 23.87
N ALA A 27 6.01 8.34 23.35
CA ALA A 27 5.93 8.05 21.92
C ALA A 27 4.50 7.67 21.48
N ALA A 28 3.80 6.87 22.29
CA ALA A 28 2.45 6.44 21.97
C ALA A 28 1.42 7.60 22.01
N PRO A 29 1.38 8.48 23.03
CA PRO A 29 0.51 9.66 23.02
C PRO A 29 0.82 10.62 21.87
N LEU A 30 2.13 10.87 21.61
CA LEU A 30 2.55 11.74 20.52
C LEU A 30 2.14 11.15 19.15
N GLY A 31 2.38 9.84 18.94
CA GLY A 31 1.96 9.13 17.75
C GLY A 31 0.44 9.18 17.54
N ASN A 32 -0.32 9.02 18.61
CA ASN A 32 -1.78 9.09 18.57
C ASN A 32 -2.28 10.52 18.24
N TRP A 33 -1.62 11.55 18.77
CA TRP A 33 -1.94 12.93 18.43
C TRP A 33 -1.65 13.26 16.96
N VAL A 34 -0.50 12.81 16.44
CA VAL A 34 -0.15 12.95 15.03
C VAL A 34 -1.13 12.18 14.15
N ALA A 35 -1.47 10.93 14.50
CA ALA A 35 -2.43 10.12 13.77
C ALA A 35 -3.81 10.79 13.71
N LYS A 36 -4.30 11.38 14.82
CA LYS A 36 -5.56 12.15 14.84
C LYS A 36 -5.52 13.35 13.91
N GLY A 37 -4.42 14.11 13.92
CA GLY A 37 -4.23 15.23 12.99
C GLY A 37 -4.22 14.79 11.53
N MET A 38 -3.55 13.69 11.23
CA MET A 38 -3.53 13.09 9.89
C MET A 38 -4.93 12.62 9.47
N THR A 39 -5.63 11.89 10.33
CA THR A 39 -7.01 11.43 10.08
C THR A 39 -7.92 12.59 9.73
N SER A 40 -7.90 13.66 10.53
CA SER A 40 -8.71 14.86 10.27
C SER A 40 -8.34 15.54 8.97
N GLY A 41 -7.03 15.65 8.66
CA GLY A 41 -6.52 16.22 7.43
C GLY A 41 -6.91 15.41 6.19
N PHE A 42 -6.76 14.09 6.24
CA PHE A 42 -7.18 13.21 5.15
C PHE A 42 -8.69 13.16 5.00
N ALA A 43 -9.47 13.07 6.09
CA ALA A 43 -10.92 13.12 6.01
C ALA A 43 -11.41 14.42 5.36
N TRP A 44 -10.81 15.56 5.71
CA TRP A 44 -11.10 16.84 5.07
C TRP A 44 -10.72 16.83 3.58
N LEU A 45 -9.53 16.31 3.23
CA LEU A 45 -9.06 16.23 1.86
C LEU A 45 -9.96 15.32 1.00
N PHE A 46 -10.31 14.14 1.50
CA PHE A 46 -11.19 13.21 0.80
C PHE A 46 -12.61 13.76 0.64
N THR A 47 -13.10 14.53 1.61
CA THR A 47 -14.44 15.12 1.55
C THR A 47 -14.52 16.29 0.56
N HIS A 48 -13.45 17.13 0.47
CA HIS A 48 -13.47 18.34 -0.34
C HIS A 48 -12.82 18.17 -1.72
N ALA A 49 -11.78 17.36 -1.82
CA ALA A 49 -11.04 17.13 -3.06
C ALA A 49 -11.27 15.73 -3.67
N GLY A 50 -12.10 14.89 -3.04
CA GLY A 50 -12.59 13.60 -3.51
C GLY A 50 -11.66 12.84 -4.48
N PRO A 51 -11.96 12.85 -5.79
CA PRO A 51 -11.18 12.10 -6.78
C PRO A 51 -9.72 12.55 -6.88
N PHE A 52 -9.42 13.83 -6.67
CA PHE A 52 -8.06 14.34 -6.68
C PHE A 52 -7.27 13.84 -5.47
N ALA A 53 -7.90 13.81 -4.30
CA ALA A 53 -7.30 13.26 -3.08
C ALA A 53 -6.98 11.78 -3.24
N GLY A 54 -7.91 11.00 -3.79
CA GLY A 54 -7.70 9.58 -4.09
C GLY A 54 -6.57 9.36 -5.09
N ALA A 55 -6.52 10.15 -6.17
CA ALA A 55 -5.45 10.09 -7.15
C ALA A 55 -4.08 10.38 -6.54
N LEU A 56 -3.97 11.47 -5.79
CA LEU A 56 -2.72 11.87 -5.15
C LEU A 56 -2.26 10.81 -4.14
N PHE A 57 -3.16 10.39 -3.26
CA PHE A 57 -2.84 9.42 -2.22
C PHE A 57 -2.42 8.08 -2.81
N CYS A 58 -3.24 7.49 -3.67
CA CYS A 58 -2.95 6.19 -4.27
C CYS A 58 -1.69 6.22 -5.17
N GLY A 59 -1.46 7.33 -5.88
CA GLY A 59 -0.26 7.52 -6.71
C GLY A 59 1.03 7.65 -5.91
N ILE A 60 0.99 8.16 -4.69
CA ILE A 60 2.18 8.34 -3.83
C ILE A 60 2.51 7.08 -3.02
N ILE A 61 1.57 6.17 -2.80
CA ILE A 61 1.76 4.95 -1.99
C ILE A 61 3.05 4.17 -2.33
N PRO A 62 3.41 3.91 -3.60
CA PRO A 62 4.65 3.21 -3.91
C PRO A 62 5.90 3.91 -3.34
N LEU A 63 5.91 5.26 -3.33
CA LEU A 63 7.00 6.03 -2.74
C LEU A 63 6.99 5.94 -1.21
N THR A 64 5.84 6.00 -0.56
CA THR A 64 5.75 5.87 0.92
C THR A 64 6.28 4.52 1.38
N ILE A 65 6.01 3.45 0.64
CA ILE A 65 6.55 2.12 0.92
C ILE A 65 8.08 2.11 0.76
N ILE A 66 8.61 2.71 -0.32
CA ILE A 66 10.05 2.81 -0.57
C ILE A 66 10.77 3.60 0.55
N PHE A 67 10.17 4.66 1.05
CA PHE A 67 10.69 5.43 2.18
C PHE A 67 10.45 4.78 3.55
N GLY A 68 9.80 3.60 3.60
CA GLY A 68 9.52 2.89 4.84
C GLY A 68 8.41 3.52 5.70
N ILE A 69 7.60 4.41 5.13
CA ILE A 69 6.47 5.04 5.84
C ILE A 69 5.31 4.04 5.87
N LYS A 70 5.19 3.29 6.96
CA LYS A 70 4.16 2.25 7.17
C LYS A 70 3.17 2.58 8.30
N GLY A 71 3.19 3.80 8.82
CA GLY A 71 2.37 4.22 9.97
C GLY A 71 0.89 4.46 9.70
N TRP A 72 0.39 4.13 8.52
CA TRP A 72 -0.99 4.38 8.08
C TRP A 72 -2.04 3.58 8.84
N SER A 73 -1.70 2.39 9.34
CA SER A 73 -2.62 1.49 10.04
C SER A 73 -3.29 2.12 11.25
N ALA A 74 -2.60 3.04 11.95
CA ALA A 74 -3.21 3.78 13.07
C ALA A 74 -4.33 4.72 12.59
N VAL A 75 -4.15 5.35 11.42
CA VAL A 75 -5.14 6.23 10.81
C VAL A 75 -6.32 5.42 10.27
N GLU A 76 -6.05 4.29 9.61
CA GLU A 76 -7.06 3.38 9.08
C GLU A 76 -7.95 2.81 10.18
N LEU A 77 -7.36 2.33 11.29
CA LEU A 77 -8.10 1.85 12.44
C LEU A 77 -8.97 2.94 13.05
N GLN A 78 -8.43 4.17 13.17
CA GLN A 78 -9.19 5.29 13.70
C GLN A 78 -10.35 5.70 12.79
N ASN A 79 -10.19 5.63 11.45
CA ASN A 79 -11.27 5.85 10.51
C ASN A 79 -12.39 4.81 10.71
N LEU A 80 -12.02 3.53 10.85
CA LEU A 80 -13.00 2.45 11.11
C LEU A 80 -13.74 2.64 12.44
N GLU A 81 -13.05 3.07 13.51
CA GLU A 81 -13.66 3.31 14.81
C GLU A 81 -14.59 4.54 14.81
N VAL A 82 -14.21 5.63 14.15
CA VAL A 82 -14.94 6.90 14.18
C VAL A 82 -16.02 6.97 13.10
N LEU A 83 -15.73 6.51 11.89
CA LEU A 83 -16.59 6.64 10.72
C LEU A 83 -17.34 5.34 10.38
N GLY A 84 -16.94 4.21 10.96
CA GLY A 84 -17.48 2.89 10.64
C GLY A 84 -17.02 2.34 9.29
N HIS A 85 -16.16 3.07 8.56
CA HIS A 85 -15.59 2.68 7.28
C HIS A 85 -14.28 3.42 7.01
N ASP A 86 -13.47 2.89 6.09
CA ASP A 86 -12.21 3.51 5.69
C ASP A 86 -12.05 3.55 4.16
N TYR A 87 -11.50 4.66 3.66
CA TYR A 87 -11.18 4.87 2.23
C TYR A 87 -9.68 4.78 1.94
N MET A 88 -8.83 4.70 2.95
CA MET A 88 -7.37 4.67 2.76
C MET A 88 -6.91 3.26 2.43
N LEU A 89 -7.39 2.26 3.15
CA LEU A 89 -7.05 0.86 2.94
C LEU A 89 -7.33 0.37 1.50
N PRO A 90 -8.48 0.70 0.87
CA PRO A 90 -8.71 0.38 -0.53
C PRO A 90 -7.64 0.93 -1.46
N ASN A 91 -7.14 2.15 -1.22
CA ASN A 91 -6.11 2.76 -2.04
C ASN A 91 -4.77 2.00 -1.98
N PHE A 92 -4.41 1.42 -0.83
CA PHE A 92 -3.25 0.53 -0.73
C PHE A 92 -3.43 -0.71 -1.61
N PHE A 93 -4.62 -1.29 -1.62
CA PHE A 93 -4.91 -2.45 -2.45
C PHE A 93 -4.81 -2.12 -3.95
N TYR A 94 -5.37 -0.99 -4.39
CA TYR A 94 -5.26 -0.54 -5.78
C TYR A 94 -3.83 -0.22 -6.18
N SER A 95 -3.05 0.41 -5.31
CA SER A 95 -1.64 0.65 -5.53
C SER A 95 -0.87 -0.65 -5.72
N ASN A 96 -1.13 -1.68 -4.90
CA ASN A 96 -0.50 -2.99 -5.02
C ASN A 96 -0.83 -3.65 -6.38
N LEU A 97 -2.06 -3.52 -6.85
CA LEU A 97 -2.47 -4.02 -8.16
C LEU A 97 -1.82 -3.22 -9.32
N ALA A 98 -1.70 -1.91 -9.18
CA ALA A 98 -1.00 -1.08 -10.17
C ALA A 98 0.49 -1.42 -10.26
N VAL A 99 1.15 -1.69 -9.12
CA VAL A 99 2.54 -2.19 -9.07
C VAL A 99 2.65 -3.55 -9.75
N SER A 100 1.73 -4.49 -9.44
CA SER A 100 1.66 -5.80 -10.11
C SER A 100 1.58 -5.65 -11.63
N GLY A 101 0.61 -4.89 -12.12
CA GLY A 101 0.42 -4.65 -13.56
C GLY A 101 1.66 -4.04 -14.21
N ALA A 102 2.25 -3.03 -13.57
CA ALA A 102 3.43 -2.33 -14.09
C ALA A 102 4.66 -3.23 -14.19
N VAL A 103 4.93 -4.04 -13.17
CA VAL A 103 6.08 -4.96 -13.12
C VAL A 103 5.89 -6.12 -14.09
N LEU A 104 4.68 -6.68 -14.20
CA LEU A 104 4.39 -7.74 -15.17
C LEU A 104 4.51 -7.25 -16.61
N ALA A 105 4.03 -6.03 -16.91
CA ALA A 105 4.17 -5.43 -18.24
C ALA A 105 5.66 -5.20 -18.61
N TRP A 106 6.47 -4.76 -17.65
CA TRP A 106 7.91 -4.64 -17.84
C TRP A 106 8.55 -6.00 -18.13
N ALA A 107 8.22 -7.03 -17.34
CA ALA A 107 8.75 -8.38 -17.51
C ALA A 107 8.45 -8.97 -18.89
N LEU A 108 7.27 -8.68 -19.46
CA LEU A 108 6.91 -9.16 -20.81
C LEU A 108 7.76 -8.54 -21.94
N LYS A 109 8.38 -7.39 -21.67
CA LYS A 109 9.24 -6.68 -22.63
C LYS A 109 10.72 -7.08 -22.52
N GLN A 110 11.11 -7.81 -21.49
CA GLN A 110 12.47 -8.27 -21.25
C GLN A 110 12.75 -9.61 -21.95
N LYS A 111 14.01 -9.82 -22.33
CA LYS A 111 14.50 -11.13 -22.79
C LYS A 111 14.38 -12.16 -21.66
N PRO A 112 14.27 -13.47 -22.01
CA PRO A 112 14.33 -14.52 -21.01
C PRO A 112 15.59 -14.41 -20.16
N SER A 113 15.42 -14.13 -18.88
CA SER A 113 16.51 -13.91 -17.92
C SER A 113 16.02 -14.22 -16.50
N GLU A 114 16.95 -14.36 -15.58
CA GLU A 114 16.63 -14.54 -14.16
C GLU A 114 15.83 -13.34 -13.63
N GLN A 115 16.20 -12.13 -14.03
CA GLN A 115 15.52 -10.90 -13.65
C GLN A 115 14.06 -10.85 -14.16
N ARG A 116 13.81 -11.33 -15.38
CA ARG A 116 12.44 -11.47 -15.89
C ARG A 116 11.63 -12.46 -15.06
N SER A 117 12.20 -13.60 -14.71
CA SER A 117 11.52 -14.61 -13.88
C SER A 117 11.22 -14.08 -12.48
N ALA A 118 12.17 -13.34 -11.88
CA ALA A 118 11.97 -12.66 -10.61
C ALA A 118 10.85 -11.60 -10.71
N ALA A 119 10.79 -10.82 -11.78
CA ALA A 119 9.75 -9.83 -12.00
C ALA A 119 8.36 -10.46 -12.15
N ILE A 120 8.23 -11.58 -12.82
CA ILE A 120 6.96 -12.30 -12.94
C ILE A 120 6.51 -12.80 -11.58
N SER A 121 7.37 -13.46 -10.83
CA SER A 121 7.01 -14.00 -9.51
C SER A 121 6.66 -12.90 -8.52
N THR A 122 7.45 -11.84 -8.42
CA THR A 122 7.20 -10.72 -7.51
C THR A 122 5.98 -9.91 -7.93
N GLY A 123 5.74 -9.73 -9.23
CA GLY A 123 4.54 -9.09 -9.76
C GLY A 123 3.25 -9.84 -9.41
N LEU A 124 3.27 -11.18 -9.43
CA LEU A 124 2.14 -12.00 -8.97
C LEU A 124 1.93 -11.91 -7.47
N VAL A 125 3.02 -11.87 -6.69
CA VAL A 125 2.96 -11.75 -5.22
C VAL A 125 2.36 -10.39 -4.78
N CYS A 126 2.50 -9.33 -5.60
CA CYS A 126 1.85 -8.04 -5.33
C CYS A 126 0.32 -8.15 -5.24
N ILE A 127 -0.30 -9.07 -5.98
CA ILE A 127 -1.76 -9.29 -5.93
C ILE A 127 -2.18 -9.78 -4.54
N LEU A 128 -1.30 -10.51 -3.85
CA LEU A 128 -1.52 -10.97 -2.47
C LEU A 128 -1.29 -9.86 -1.43
N GLY A 129 -0.77 -8.69 -1.85
CA GLY A 129 -0.52 -7.56 -0.96
C GLY A 129 0.94 -7.39 -0.53
N ILE A 130 1.86 -8.18 -1.05
CA ILE A 130 3.30 -8.10 -0.74
C ILE A 130 4.02 -7.44 -1.91
N THR A 131 4.26 -6.15 -1.81
CA THR A 131 4.80 -5.34 -2.92
C THR A 131 6.28 -5.01 -2.80
N GLU A 132 6.86 -5.16 -1.63
CA GLU A 132 8.25 -4.81 -1.36
C GLU A 132 9.25 -5.48 -2.32
N PRO A 133 9.17 -6.79 -2.61
CA PRO A 133 10.10 -7.43 -3.54
C PRO A 133 10.02 -6.86 -4.97
N ALA A 134 8.82 -6.53 -5.42
CA ALA A 134 8.61 -5.95 -6.74
C ALA A 134 9.08 -4.49 -6.79
N LEU A 135 8.81 -3.72 -5.74
CA LEU A 135 9.22 -2.31 -5.66
C LEU A 135 10.74 -2.17 -5.59
N TYR A 136 11.39 -2.85 -4.65
CA TYR A 136 12.84 -2.72 -4.46
C TYR A 136 13.65 -3.51 -5.50
N GLY A 137 13.16 -4.68 -5.92
CA GLY A 137 13.88 -5.54 -6.87
C GLY A 137 13.76 -5.10 -8.32
N ILE A 138 12.64 -4.52 -8.72
CA ILE A 138 12.36 -4.21 -10.12
C ILE A 138 11.96 -2.75 -10.33
N ALA A 139 10.90 -2.27 -9.65
CA ALA A 139 10.32 -0.98 -9.98
C ALA A 139 11.26 0.20 -9.67
N LEU A 140 11.96 0.17 -8.54
CA LEU A 140 12.87 1.24 -8.13
C LEU A 140 14.15 1.28 -8.99
N PRO A 141 14.86 0.16 -9.27
CA PRO A 141 16.01 0.16 -10.17
C PRO A 141 15.66 0.61 -11.59
N GLU A 142 14.58 0.10 -12.15
CA GLU A 142 14.17 0.35 -13.53
C GLU A 142 13.43 1.68 -13.72
N LYS A 143 12.95 2.31 -12.65
CA LYS A 143 12.24 3.60 -12.62
C LYS A 143 10.95 3.65 -13.44
N LYS A 144 10.93 3.19 -14.69
CA LYS A 144 9.76 3.22 -15.57
C LYS A 144 8.57 2.44 -15.01
N PRO A 145 8.70 1.19 -14.50
CA PRO A 145 7.61 0.49 -13.85
C PRO A 145 7.12 1.23 -12.58
N LEU A 146 8.02 1.93 -11.86
CA LEU A 146 7.64 2.73 -10.71
C LEU A 146 6.71 3.88 -11.10
N TYR A 147 7.11 4.68 -12.09
CA TYR A 147 6.27 5.80 -12.57
C TYR A 147 4.95 5.30 -13.16
N ALA A 148 4.97 4.17 -13.85
CA ALA A 148 3.75 3.55 -14.38
C ALA A 148 2.81 3.08 -13.26
N ALA A 149 3.36 2.49 -12.19
CA ALA A 149 2.59 2.08 -11.02
C ALA A 149 1.97 3.29 -10.30
N MET A 150 2.74 4.38 -10.15
CA MET A 150 2.24 5.62 -9.56
C MET A 150 1.10 6.24 -10.38
N ALA A 151 1.27 6.32 -11.70
CA ALA A 151 0.24 6.86 -12.59
C ALA A 151 -1.00 5.96 -12.64
N GLY A 152 -0.83 4.63 -12.72
CA GLY A 152 -1.91 3.66 -12.66
C GLY A 152 -2.66 3.70 -11.33
N GLY A 153 -1.92 3.79 -10.22
CA GLY A 153 -2.49 3.99 -8.89
C GLY A 153 -3.29 5.29 -8.80
N ALA A 154 -2.79 6.39 -9.34
CA ALA A 154 -3.51 7.66 -9.35
C ALA A 154 -4.85 7.57 -10.09
N ILE A 155 -4.89 6.91 -11.25
CA ILE A 155 -6.13 6.68 -11.99
C ILE A 155 -7.10 5.82 -11.18
N ALA A 156 -6.60 4.76 -10.55
CA ALA A 156 -7.41 3.87 -9.72
C ALA A 156 -7.96 4.58 -8.48
N GLY A 157 -7.13 5.36 -7.77
CA GLY A 157 -7.55 6.12 -6.59
C GLY A 157 -8.60 7.17 -6.92
N ALA A 158 -8.47 7.88 -8.06
CA ALA A 158 -9.50 8.80 -8.53
C ALA A 158 -10.83 8.07 -8.81
N SER A 159 -10.77 6.93 -9.50
CA SER A 159 -11.97 6.14 -9.83
C SER A 159 -12.63 5.54 -8.59
N ALA A 160 -11.84 5.11 -7.60
CA ALA A 160 -12.34 4.60 -6.33
C ALA A 160 -13.15 5.65 -5.57
N MET A 161 -12.64 6.88 -5.51
CA MET A 161 -13.33 7.98 -4.86
C MET A 161 -14.60 8.41 -5.60
N LEU A 162 -14.58 8.42 -6.95
CA LEU A 162 -15.78 8.69 -7.77
C LEU A 162 -16.86 7.64 -7.53
N MET A 163 -16.49 6.38 -7.34
CA MET A 163 -17.42 5.28 -7.10
C MET A 163 -17.79 5.12 -5.61
N GLY A 164 -17.09 5.81 -4.70
CA GLY A 164 -17.31 5.74 -3.26
C GLY A 164 -17.02 4.36 -2.67
N VAL A 165 -15.90 3.74 -3.08
CA VAL A 165 -15.50 2.42 -2.56
C VAL A 165 -14.86 2.58 -1.19
N VAL A 166 -15.37 1.84 -0.21
CA VAL A 166 -14.90 1.84 1.19
C VAL A 166 -14.72 0.41 1.69
N THR A 167 -13.90 0.25 2.73
CA THR A 167 -13.82 -1.01 3.49
C THR A 167 -14.46 -0.86 4.85
N TYR A 168 -14.98 -1.97 5.38
CA TYR A 168 -15.68 -2.00 6.68
C TYR A 168 -14.89 -2.74 7.76
N ALA A 169 -13.74 -3.30 7.41
CA ALA A 169 -12.87 -3.98 8.36
C ALA A 169 -11.41 -3.79 7.99
N PHE A 170 -10.56 -3.76 9.01
CA PHE A 170 -9.10 -3.72 8.80
C PHE A 170 -8.60 -5.09 8.31
N SER A 171 -7.82 -5.07 7.24
CA SER A 171 -7.19 -6.27 6.68
C SER A 171 -5.94 -5.92 5.89
N MET A 172 -5.09 -6.90 5.60
CA MET A 172 -3.94 -6.68 4.71
C MET A 172 -4.43 -6.36 3.30
N PRO A 173 -3.91 -5.28 2.67
CA PRO A 173 -4.39 -4.81 1.37
C PRO A 173 -3.96 -5.73 0.21
N GLY A 174 -4.71 -6.79 -0.02
CA GLY A 174 -4.47 -7.80 -1.05
C GLY A 174 -5.76 -8.52 -1.43
N ILE A 175 -5.70 -9.49 -2.33
CA ILE A 175 -6.87 -10.23 -2.80
C ILE A 175 -7.64 -10.93 -1.67
N THR A 176 -6.96 -11.24 -0.57
CA THR A 176 -7.55 -11.84 0.63
C THR A 176 -8.49 -10.89 1.37
N SER A 177 -8.34 -9.58 1.17
CA SER A 177 -9.17 -8.55 1.81
C SER A 177 -10.51 -8.30 1.11
N ILE A 178 -10.78 -8.92 -0.02
CA ILE A 178 -12.00 -8.69 -0.82
C ILE A 178 -13.28 -8.88 0.03
N ALA A 179 -13.27 -9.81 0.96
CA ALA A 179 -14.41 -10.07 1.83
C ALA A 179 -14.79 -8.88 2.74
N THR A 180 -13.84 -7.99 3.07
CA THR A 180 -14.09 -6.83 3.94
C THR A 180 -14.83 -5.67 3.24
N TYR A 181 -15.09 -5.81 1.94
CA TYR A 181 -15.78 -4.82 1.11
C TYR A 181 -17.24 -5.19 0.84
N VAL A 182 -17.70 -6.32 1.37
CA VAL A 182 -19.08 -6.80 1.19
C VAL A 182 -19.99 -6.08 2.18
N ASP A 183 -20.89 -5.24 1.67
CA ASP A 183 -21.82 -4.42 2.45
C ASP A 183 -23.30 -4.79 2.21
N GLY A 184 -23.57 -5.84 1.43
CA GLY A 184 -24.92 -6.18 0.98
C GLY A 184 -25.47 -5.27 -0.13
N GLY A 185 -24.67 -4.26 -0.58
CA GLY A 185 -24.98 -3.35 -1.68
C GLY A 185 -24.05 -3.54 -2.89
N ASN A 186 -23.78 -2.45 -3.60
CA ASN A 186 -22.99 -2.45 -4.82
C ASN A 186 -21.48 -2.22 -4.61
N ASN A 187 -21.01 -2.07 -3.35
CA ASN A 187 -19.61 -1.74 -3.04
C ASN A 187 -18.64 -2.80 -3.57
N PHE A 188 -19.02 -4.07 -3.44
CA PHE A 188 -18.24 -5.20 -3.96
C PHE A 188 -18.02 -5.13 -5.49
N PHE A 189 -19.06 -4.85 -6.26
CA PHE A 189 -18.92 -4.71 -7.73
C PHE A 189 -18.09 -3.50 -8.13
N LYS A 190 -18.24 -2.39 -7.40
CA LYS A 190 -17.43 -1.18 -7.60
C LYS A 190 -15.95 -1.47 -7.33
N LEU A 191 -15.65 -2.21 -6.25
CA LEU A 191 -14.30 -2.67 -5.94
C LEU A 191 -13.70 -3.44 -7.11
N LEU A 192 -14.40 -4.43 -7.67
CA LEU A 192 -13.90 -5.24 -8.79
C LEU A 192 -13.58 -4.40 -10.03
N ILE A 193 -14.41 -3.41 -10.32
CA ILE A 193 -14.16 -2.49 -11.43
C ILE A 193 -12.89 -1.66 -11.19
N VAL A 194 -12.73 -1.10 -10.00
CA VAL A 194 -11.55 -0.30 -9.66
C VAL A 194 -10.29 -1.16 -9.63
N MET A 195 -10.37 -2.40 -9.15
CA MET A 195 -9.26 -3.36 -9.20
C MET A 195 -8.80 -3.60 -10.65
N ALA A 196 -9.74 -3.82 -11.56
CA ALA A 196 -9.44 -3.98 -12.98
C ALA A 196 -8.80 -2.71 -13.57
N ILE A 197 -9.34 -1.53 -13.24
CA ILE A 197 -8.77 -0.24 -13.66
C ILE A 197 -7.33 -0.10 -13.13
N ALA A 198 -7.07 -0.41 -11.87
CA ALA A 198 -5.75 -0.32 -11.24
C ALA A 198 -4.71 -1.18 -11.97
N TRP A 199 -5.05 -2.46 -12.16
CA TRP A 199 -4.14 -3.40 -12.79
C TRP A 199 -3.90 -3.08 -14.26
N ILE A 200 -4.98 -2.80 -15.02
CA ILE A 200 -4.89 -2.51 -16.46
C ILE A 200 -4.15 -1.19 -16.70
N SER A 201 -4.44 -0.13 -15.93
CA SER A 201 -3.76 1.16 -16.11
C SER A 201 -2.27 1.06 -15.81
N GLY A 202 -1.88 0.41 -14.69
CA GLY A 202 -0.47 0.15 -14.38
C GLY A 202 0.22 -0.66 -15.47
N PHE A 203 -0.44 -1.72 -15.96
CA PHE A 203 0.05 -2.56 -17.04
C PHE A 203 0.24 -1.80 -18.35
N VAL A 204 -0.79 -1.10 -18.83
CA VAL A 204 -0.77 -0.40 -20.12
C VAL A 204 0.27 0.73 -20.11
N ILE A 205 0.30 1.54 -19.05
CA ILE A 205 1.26 2.65 -18.94
C ILE A 205 2.69 2.09 -18.95
N SER A 206 2.97 1.06 -18.15
CA SER A 206 4.29 0.42 -18.13
C SER A 206 4.64 -0.22 -19.48
N PHE A 207 3.67 -0.86 -20.12
CA PHE A 207 3.87 -1.47 -21.42
C PHE A 207 4.22 -0.46 -22.51
N VAL A 208 3.62 0.72 -22.49
CA VAL A 208 3.92 1.82 -23.43
C VAL A 208 5.26 2.49 -23.10
N MET A 209 5.58 2.68 -21.83
CA MET A 209 6.82 3.34 -21.41
C MET A 209 8.07 2.49 -21.62
N ASN A 210 7.93 1.16 -21.61
CA ASN A 210 9.05 0.26 -21.80
C ASN A 210 9.19 -0.13 -23.28
N LYS A 211 10.37 0.12 -23.84
CA LYS A 211 10.71 -0.40 -25.19
C LYS A 211 11.04 -1.88 -25.08
N LYS A 212 10.71 -2.64 -26.14
CA LYS A 212 11.12 -4.03 -26.24
C LYS A 212 12.65 -4.07 -26.38
N GLU A 213 13.34 -4.78 -25.50
CA GLU A 213 14.76 -5.09 -25.72
C GLU A 213 14.86 -6.10 -26.86
N GLN A 214 15.45 -5.67 -27.97
CA GLN A 214 15.75 -6.51 -29.13
C GLN A 214 16.94 -7.46 -28.86
#